data_020f1dd9cd31932d9a5e2e3617a3e886
#
_entry.id   020f1dd9cd31932d9a5e2e3617a3e886
#
_cell.length_a   1.000
_cell.length_b   1.000
_cell.length_c   1.000
_cell.angle_alpha   90.00
_cell.angle_beta   90.00
_cell.angle_gamma   90.00
#
_symmetry.space_group_name_H-M   'P 1'
#
loop_
_entity.id
_entity.type
_entity.pdbx_description
1 polymer ?
#
loop_
_entity_poly.entity_id
_entity_poly.type
_entity_poly.pdbx_seq_one_letter_code
_entity_poly.pdbx_strand_id
1 'polypeptide(L)'
;ERLESEIIEHIKEAVADADGVIILDQVQERNCGVVTDKVRELLAQLSDASREKSFFADSRVRIGEFRRVIVKPNRYETAAAVGIEENPTPERAREAAMTLAQRTGRPVFMTMDKSGIIVAESDRTWSVPAVRVEGPIDIVGAGDSTTAGSVSALVSGASLAEAAAVGCLVASVTIRQLGTTGTASPQQMVEAFEGTGDLYAEV
;
A
#
# COMPACT_ATOMS: atom_id res chain seq x y z
N GLU A 1 -9.53 19.06 19.39
CA GLU A 1 -10.37 19.79 18.39
C GLU A 1 -9.56 20.83 17.60
N ARG A 2 -8.87 21.79 18.25
CA ARG A 2 -8.12 22.84 17.52
C ARG A 2 -7.01 22.24 16.63
N LEU A 3 -6.16 21.36 17.17
CA LEU A 3 -5.09 20.70 16.42
C LEU A 3 -5.61 19.88 15.22
N GLU A 4 -6.72 19.16 15.42
CA GLU A 4 -7.36 18.40 14.34
C GLU A 4 -7.86 19.30 13.22
N SER A 5 -8.39 20.48 13.53
CA SER A 5 -8.80 21.46 12.52
C SER A 5 -7.61 22.04 11.75
N GLU A 6 -6.51 22.33 12.45
CA GLU A 6 -5.26 22.78 11.82
C GLU A 6 -4.68 21.72 10.88
N ILE A 7 -4.69 20.43 11.29
CA ILE A 7 -4.28 19.29 10.45
C ILE A 7 -5.16 19.18 9.20
N ILE A 8 -6.48 19.32 9.35
CA ILE A 8 -7.43 19.25 8.23
C ILE A 8 -7.13 20.34 7.20
N GLU A 9 -6.86 21.57 7.61
CA GLU A 9 -6.54 22.65 6.68
C GLU A 9 -5.19 22.40 5.97
N HIS A 10 -4.16 21.98 6.69
CA HIS A 10 -2.87 21.64 6.08
C HIS A 10 -2.98 20.46 5.09
N ILE A 11 -3.82 19.45 5.37
CA ILE A 11 -4.06 18.35 4.42
C ILE A 11 -4.70 18.88 3.14
N LYS A 12 -5.70 19.76 3.21
CA LYS A 12 -6.35 20.35 2.03
C LYS A 12 -5.35 21.12 1.17
N GLU A 13 -4.50 21.93 1.81
CA GLU A 13 -3.45 22.70 1.13
C GLU A 13 -2.43 21.75 0.46
N ALA A 14 -1.90 20.78 1.19
CA ALA A 14 -0.90 19.85 0.67
C ALA A 14 -1.42 18.97 -0.48
N VAL A 15 -2.67 18.52 -0.39
CA VAL A 15 -3.30 17.68 -1.43
C VAL A 15 -3.50 18.46 -2.74
N ALA A 16 -3.69 19.78 -2.68
CA ALA A 16 -3.89 20.59 -3.88
C ALA A 16 -2.72 20.46 -4.87
N ASP A 17 -1.48 20.46 -4.36
CA ASP A 17 -0.25 20.46 -5.15
C ASP A 17 0.38 19.05 -5.31
N ALA A 18 -0.18 18.01 -4.67
CA ALA A 18 0.35 16.66 -4.71
C ALA A 18 -0.23 15.84 -5.87
N ASP A 19 0.59 15.02 -6.54
CA ASP A 19 0.15 14.01 -7.51
C ASP A 19 -0.36 12.74 -6.82
N GLY A 20 0.18 12.44 -5.62
CA GLY A 20 -0.22 11.29 -4.81
C GLY A 20 -0.12 11.58 -3.32
N VAL A 21 -0.93 10.88 -2.53
CA VAL A 21 -1.04 11.04 -1.08
C VAL A 21 -0.83 9.70 -0.39
N ILE A 22 0.23 9.59 0.40
CA ILE A 22 0.48 8.43 1.26
C ILE A 22 -0.09 8.71 2.64
N ILE A 23 -0.92 7.80 3.13
CA ILE A 23 -1.60 7.90 4.42
C ILE A 23 -1.10 6.78 5.33
N LEU A 24 -0.35 7.14 6.38
CA LEU A 24 0.20 6.19 7.35
C LEU A 24 -0.53 6.32 8.70
N ASP A 25 -1.46 5.40 8.97
CA ASP A 25 -2.21 5.31 10.22
C ASP A 25 -1.56 4.30 11.17
N GLN A 26 -0.51 4.73 11.87
CA GLN A 26 0.34 3.88 12.70
C GLN A 26 -0.07 3.84 14.17
N VAL A 27 -0.91 4.78 14.64
CA VAL A 27 -1.36 4.86 16.04
C VAL A 27 -2.56 3.94 16.25
N GLN A 28 -2.44 2.99 17.18
CA GLN A 28 -3.48 1.99 17.43
C GLN A 28 -4.70 2.57 18.17
N GLU A 29 -4.48 3.54 19.05
CA GLU A 29 -5.55 4.20 19.81
C GLU A 29 -6.37 5.10 18.87
N ARG A 30 -7.71 4.90 18.91
CA ARG A 30 -8.62 5.65 18.05
C ARG A 30 -8.59 7.14 18.35
N ASN A 31 -8.44 7.95 17.31
CA ASN A 31 -8.42 9.43 17.39
C ASN A 31 -7.23 10.01 18.22
N CYS A 32 -6.17 9.23 18.44
CA CYS A 32 -4.98 9.71 19.15
C CYS A 32 -3.80 10.04 18.20
N GLY A 33 -3.89 9.64 16.94
CA GLY A 33 -2.90 9.96 15.87
C GLY A 33 -3.37 11.08 14.95
N VAL A 34 -2.58 11.31 13.89
CA VAL A 34 -2.92 12.28 12.83
C VAL A 34 -4.17 11.83 12.07
N VAL A 35 -4.31 10.52 11.79
CA VAL A 35 -5.45 9.96 11.07
C VAL A 35 -6.60 9.69 12.05
N THR A 36 -7.34 10.73 12.40
CA THR A 36 -8.59 10.62 13.16
C THR A 36 -9.75 10.18 12.26
N ASP A 37 -10.91 9.89 12.85
CA ASP A 37 -12.12 9.57 12.09
C ASP A 37 -12.50 10.70 11.11
N LYS A 38 -12.38 11.97 11.56
CA LYS A 38 -12.65 13.13 10.69
C LYS A 38 -11.61 13.30 9.59
N VAL A 39 -10.33 13.08 9.90
CA VAL A 39 -9.27 13.12 8.89
C VAL A 39 -9.46 12.02 7.86
N ARG A 40 -9.83 10.80 8.28
CA ARG A 40 -10.12 9.68 7.37
C ARG A 40 -11.30 9.99 6.44
N GLU A 41 -12.37 10.58 6.97
CA GLU A 41 -13.51 11.02 6.17
C GLU A 41 -13.14 12.12 5.17
N LEU A 42 -12.35 13.13 5.59
CA LEU A 42 -11.84 14.16 4.69
C LEU A 42 -11.00 13.55 3.55
N LEU A 43 -10.08 12.63 3.86
CA LEU A 43 -9.24 11.97 2.86
C LEU A 43 -10.08 11.19 1.85
N ALA A 44 -11.16 10.54 2.28
CA ALA A 44 -12.10 9.87 1.39
C ALA A 44 -12.80 10.85 0.45
N GLN A 45 -13.24 12.01 0.96
CA GLN A 45 -13.88 13.07 0.17
C GLN A 45 -12.89 13.68 -0.84
N LEU A 46 -11.65 13.98 -0.42
CA LEU A 46 -10.62 14.52 -1.30
C LEU A 46 -10.26 13.53 -2.41
N SER A 47 -10.13 12.24 -2.08
CA SER A 47 -9.86 11.19 -3.07
C SER A 47 -11.00 11.02 -4.08
N ASP A 48 -12.25 11.17 -3.67
CA ASP A 48 -13.40 11.07 -4.59
C ASP A 48 -13.53 12.31 -5.47
N ALA A 49 -13.10 13.48 -4.98
CA ALA A 49 -13.08 14.73 -5.72
C ALA A 49 -11.90 14.85 -6.71
N SER A 50 -10.79 14.13 -6.46
CA SER A 50 -9.54 14.23 -7.25
C SER A 50 -9.11 12.82 -7.72
N ARG A 51 -9.92 12.24 -8.63
CA ARG A 51 -9.75 10.85 -9.08
C ARG A 51 -8.48 10.60 -9.90
N GLU A 52 -7.89 11.65 -10.43
CA GLU A 52 -6.59 11.65 -11.09
C GLU A 52 -5.41 11.48 -10.13
N LYS A 53 -5.62 11.76 -8.84
CA LYS A 53 -4.60 11.61 -7.80
C LYS A 53 -4.67 10.25 -7.13
N SER A 54 -3.51 9.72 -6.76
CA SER A 54 -3.40 8.44 -6.06
C SER A 54 -3.42 8.64 -4.55
N PHE A 55 -4.50 8.25 -3.87
CA PHE A 55 -4.57 8.18 -2.41
C PHE A 55 -4.32 6.74 -1.96
N PHE A 56 -3.30 6.52 -1.15
CA PHE A 56 -2.81 5.20 -0.77
C PHE A 56 -2.62 5.11 0.75
N ALA A 57 -3.36 4.21 1.41
CA ALA A 57 -3.36 4.10 2.85
C ALA A 57 -2.75 2.79 3.36
N ASP A 58 -1.94 2.90 4.40
CA ASP A 58 -1.47 1.81 5.25
C ASP A 58 -1.93 2.07 6.69
N SER A 59 -2.52 1.08 7.35
CA SER A 59 -3.04 1.22 8.70
C SER A 59 -2.87 -0.05 9.51
N ARG A 60 -2.32 0.10 10.70
CA ARG A 60 -2.07 -1.01 11.63
C ARG A 60 -3.32 -1.77 12.07
N VAL A 61 -4.44 -1.08 12.29
CA VAL A 61 -5.63 -1.70 12.89
C VAL A 61 -6.96 -1.29 12.24
N ARG A 62 -6.97 -0.25 11.39
CA ARG A 62 -8.21 0.32 10.83
C ARG A 62 -8.28 0.31 9.31
N ILE A 63 -7.48 -0.54 8.66
CA ILE A 63 -7.43 -0.58 7.20
C ILE A 63 -8.81 -0.82 6.57
N GLY A 64 -9.67 -1.59 7.21
CA GLY A 64 -11.03 -1.86 6.76
C GLY A 64 -12.02 -0.71 6.94
N GLU A 65 -11.63 0.37 7.63
CA GLU A 65 -12.46 1.57 7.81
C GLU A 65 -12.22 2.65 6.73
N PHE A 66 -11.16 2.51 5.94
CA PHE A 66 -10.89 3.44 4.84
C PHE A 66 -11.90 3.26 3.71
N ARG A 67 -12.24 4.36 3.05
CA ARG A 67 -13.15 4.44 1.90
C ARG A 67 -12.55 5.33 0.83
N ARG A 68 -12.82 5.02 -0.43
CA ARG A 68 -12.42 5.81 -1.60
C ARG A 68 -10.91 5.96 -1.81
N VAL A 69 -10.07 5.24 -1.06
CA VAL A 69 -8.61 5.25 -1.18
C VAL A 69 -8.10 3.83 -1.44
N ILE A 70 -6.99 3.71 -2.13
CA ILE A 70 -6.25 2.45 -2.28
C ILE A 70 -5.73 2.07 -0.89
N VAL A 71 -5.84 0.81 -0.51
CA VAL A 71 -5.35 0.34 0.79
C VAL A 71 -4.32 -0.77 0.61
N LYS A 72 -3.31 -0.79 1.49
CA LYS A 72 -2.25 -1.81 1.48
C LYS A 72 -2.19 -2.58 2.80
N PRO A 73 -3.09 -3.50 3.04
CA PRO A 73 -2.99 -4.43 4.15
C PRO A 73 -2.02 -5.58 3.86
N ASN A 74 -1.55 -6.26 4.91
CA ASN A 74 -1.07 -7.62 4.78
C ASN A 74 -2.25 -8.62 4.79
N ARG A 75 -1.97 -9.92 4.57
CA ARG A 75 -3.01 -10.97 4.52
C ARG A 75 -3.83 -11.07 5.81
N TYR A 76 -3.21 -10.84 6.97
CA TYR A 76 -3.89 -10.93 8.27
C TYR A 76 -4.77 -9.71 8.52
N GLU A 77 -4.28 -8.52 8.20
CA GLU A 77 -5.04 -7.28 8.26
C GLU A 77 -6.24 -7.31 7.29
N THR A 78 -6.04 -7.89 6.09
CA THR A 78 -7.13 -8.10 5.13
C THR A 78 -8.21 -9.01 5.70
N ALA A 79 -7.80 -10.17 6.23
CA ALA A 79 -8.74 -11.13 6.83
C ALA A 79 -9.52 -10.51 7.99
N ALA A 80 -8.83 -9.84 8.90
CA ALA A 80 -9.44 -9.14 10.03
C ALA A 80 -10.43 -8.04 9.57
N ALA A 81 -10.07 -7.26 8.54
CA ALA A 81 -10.91 -6.20 8.00
C ALA A 81 -12.25 -6.71 7.44
N VAL A 82 -12.30 -7.95 6.95
CA VAL A 82 -13.53 -8.54 6.39
C VAL A 82 -14.22 -9.55 7.32
N GLY A 83 -13.64 -9.81 8.51
CA GLY A 83 -14.20 -10.73 9.51
C GLY A 83 -13.96 -12.20 9.20
N ILE A 84 -12.85 -12.52 8.55
CA ILE A 84 -12.39 -13.89 8.28
C ILE A 84 -11.39 -14.29 9.37
N GLU A 85 -11.38 -15.59 9.71
CA GLU A 85 -10.49 -16.17 10.72
C GLU A 85 -9.00 -15.97 10.39
N GLU A 86 -8.16 -16.04 11.43
CA GLU A 86 -6.70 -16.00 11.31
C GLU A 86 -6.17 -17.10 10.36
N ASN A 87 -5.15 -16.76 9.57
CA ASN A 87 -4.49 -17.63 8.59
C ASN A 87 -5.39 -18.15 7.43
N PRO A 88 -5.94 -17.25 6.60
CA PRO A 88 -6.71 -17.68 5.44
C PRO A 88 -5.83 -18.44 4.43
N THR A 89 -6.41 -19.44 3.75
CA THR A 89 -5.75 -20.03 2.58
C THR A 89 -5.53 -18.98 1.49
N PRO A 90 -4.61 -19.20 0.51
CA PRO A 90 -4.40 -18.24 -0.56
C PRO A 90 -5.68 -17.85 -1.32
N GLU A 91 -6.60 -18.80 -1.54
CA GLU A 91 -7.88 -18.57 -2.19
C GLU A 91 -8.77 -17.65 -1.35
N ARG A 92 -8.92 -17.96 -0.05
CA ARG A 92 -9.67 -17.11 0.89
C ARG A 92 -9.08 -15.73 1.06
N ALA A 93 -7.75 -15.63 1.02
CA ALA A 93 -7.07 -14.33 1.06
C ALA A 93 -7.42 -13.46 -0.17
N ARG A 94 -7.50 -14.08 -1.38
CA ARG A 94 -7.95 -13.37 -2.58
C ARG A 94 -9.40 -12.90 -2.48
N GLU A 95 -10.30 -13.77 -2.02
CA GLU A 95 -11.72 -13.42 -1.78
C GLU A 95 -11.85 -12.28 -0.76
N ALA A 96 -11.05 -12.34 0.31
CA ALA A 96 -10.99 -11.27 1.32
C ALA A 96 -10.53 -9.94 0.72
N ALA A 97 -9.48 -9.95 -0.13
CA ALA A 97 -8.99 -8.76 -0.79
C ALA A 97 -10.02 -8.15 -1.75
N MET A 98 -10.74 -8.96 -2.54
CA MET A 98 -11.85 -8.50 -3.39
C MET A 98 -13.00 -7.91 -2.55
N THR A 99 -13.37 -8.59 -1.46
CA THR A 99 -14.38 -8.09 -0.52
C THR A 99 -13.99 -6.74 0.08
N LEU A 100 -12.71 -6.58 0.46
CA LEU A 100 -12.20 -5.32 0.96
C LEU A 100 -12.19 -4.25 -0.14
N ALA A 101 -11.81 -4.58 -1.38
CA ALA A 101 -11.87 -3.66 -2.51
C ALA A 101 -13.29 -3.16 -2.80
N GLN A 102 -14.30 -4.04 -2.70
CA GLN A 102 -15.72 -3.65 -2.79
C GLN A 102 -16.10 -2.67 -1.67
N ARG A 103 -15.66 -2.90 -0.43
CA ARG A 103 -15.95 -2.04 0.72
C ARG A 103 -15.27 -0.68 0.65
N THR A 104 -14.03 -0.64 0.21
CA THR A 104 -13.26 0.61 0.06
C THR A 104 -13.71 1.39 -1.17
N GLY A 105 -14.19 0.72 -2.21
CA GLY A 105 -14.50 1.27 -3.52
C GLY A 105 -13.25 1.63 -4.33
N ARG A 106 -12.09 1.08 -3.97
CA ARG A 106 -10.78 1.27 -4.62
C ARG A 106 -9.95 -0.01 -4.53
N PRO A 107 -8.89 -0.16 -5.35
CA PRO A 107 -8.03 -1.32 -5.32
C PRO A 107 -7.38 -1.59 -3.95
N VAL A 108 -7.08 -2.86 -3.71
CA VAL A 108 -6.35 -3.35 -2.52
C VAL A 108 -5.02 -3.94 -2.97
N PHE A 109 -3.93 -3.53 -2.35
CA PHE A 109 -2.59 -4.07 -2.52
C PHE A 109 -2.26 -4.96 -1.31
N MET A 110 -2.72 -6.21 -1.33
CA MET A 110 -2.50 -7.12 -0.20
C MET A 110 -1.11 -7.74 -0.26
N THR A 111 -0.25 -7.41 0.71
CA THR A 111 1.09 -7.99 0.81
C THR A 111 1.04 -9.43 1.36
N MET A 112 1.82 -10.32 0.72
CA MET A 112 1.86 -11.77 0.97
C MET A 112 3.29 -12.23 1.34
N ASP A 113 3.99 -11.41 2.11
CA ASP A 113 5.38 -11.66 2.51
C ASP A 113 6.28 -12.01 1.29
N LYS A 114 7.00 -13.12 1.36
CA LYS A 114 7.86 -13.63 0.27
C LYS A 114 7.10 -14.06 -1.00
N SER A 115 5.79 -14.10 -0.97
CA SER A 115 4.98 -14.44 -2.15
C SER A 115 4.62 -13.22 -3.00
N GLY A 116 4.92 -12.00 -2.54
CA GLY A 116 4.68 -10.76 -3.28
C GLY A 116 3.40 -10.05 -2.90
N ILE A 117 2.66 -9.58 -3.88
CA ILE A 117 1.46 -8.77 -3.67
C ILE A 117 0.31 -9.36 -4.50
N ILE A 118 -0.86 -9.47 -3.87
CA ILE A 118 -2.12 -9.64 -4.59
C ILE A 118 -2.75 -8.25 -4.72
N VAL A 119 -2.90 -7.80 -5.95
CA VAL A 119 -3.70 -6.62 -6.25
C VAL A 119 -5.13 -7.08 -6.52
N ALA A 120 -6.10 -6.49 -5.84
CA ALA A 120 -7.51 -6.84 -6.00
C ALA A 120 -8.35 -5.61 -6.35
N GLU A 121 -9.20 -5.74 -7.34
CA GLU A 121 -10.37 -4.92 -7.57
C GLU A 121 -11.64 -5.64 -7.10
N SER A 122 -12.79 -5.10 -7.39
CA SER A 122 -14.07 -5.67 -6.91
C SER A 122 -14.41 -7.04 -7.51
N ASP A 123 -13.86 -7.39 -8.66
CA ASP A 123 -14.23 -8.54 -9.49
C ASP A 123 -13.02 -9.34 -10.02
N ARG A 124 -11.82 -8.87 -9.83
CA ARG A 124 -10.59 -9.51 -10.32
C ARG A 124 -9.39 -9.31 -9.44
N THR A 125 -8.41 -10.18 -9.59
CA THR A 125 -7.12 -10.09 -8.87
C THR A 125 -5.95 -10.37 -9.79
N TRP A 126 -4.82 -9.75 -9.48
CA TRP A 126 -3.51 -10.08 -10.05
C TRP A 126 -2.58 -10.56 -8.95
N SER A 127 -1.75 -11.53 -9.26
CA SER A 127 -0.67 -11.97 -8.37
C SER A 127 0.66 -11.47 -8.94
N VAL A 128 1.28 -10.57 -8.21
CA VAL A 128 2.59 -10.00 -8.56
C VAL A 128 3.63 -10.64 -7.65
N PRO A 129 4.59 -11.40 -8.17
CA PRO A 129 5.57 -12.12 -7.37
C PRO A 129 6.56 -11.18 -6.69
N ALA A 130 7.05 -11.57 -5.51
CA ALA A 130 8.18 -10.90 -4.88
C ALA A 130 9.50 -11.25 -5.58
N VAL A 131 10.43 -10.30 -5.58
CA VAL A 131 11.81 -10.58 -5.98
C VAL A 131 12.47 -11.44 -4.91
N ARG A 132 13.02 -12.58 -5.32
CA ARG A 132 13.78 -13.45 -4.41
C ARG A 132 15.06 -12.77 -3.97
N VAL A 133 15.24 -12.59 -2.67
CA VAL A 133 16.47 -12.05 -2.08
C VAL A 133 17.17 -13.15 -1.31
N GLU A 134 18.47 -13.31 -1.60
CA GLU A 134 19.35 -14.26 -0.92
C GLU A 134 20.23 -13.54 0.11
N GLY A 135 20.62 -14.28 1.15
CA GLY A 135 21.43 -13.75 2.26
C GLY A 135 20.62 -13.17 3.41
N PRO A 136 21.29 -12.50 4.35
CA PRO A 136 20.62 -11.88 5.48
C PRO A 136 19.77 -10.69 5.02
N ILE A 137 18.58 -10.56 5.58
CA ILE A 137 17.62 -9.48 5.31
C ILE A 137 17.11 -8.86 6.61
N ASP A 138 16.76 -7.57 6.53
CA ASP A 138 16.02 -6.85 7.57
C ASP A 138 14.70 -6.37 6.97
N ILE A 139 13.59 -6.88 7.47
CA ILE A 139 12.27 -6.56 6.93
C ILE A 139 11.67 -5.26 7.50
N VAL A 140 12.38 -4.58 8.41
CA VAL A 140 11.91 -3.31 8.97
C VAL A 140 11.83 -2.26 7.86
N GLY A 141 10.66 -1.65 7.69
CA GLY A 141 10.40 -0.67 6.63
C GLY A 141 10.07 -1.27 5.25
N ALA A 142 10.02 -2.61 5.09
CA ALA A 142 9.65 -3.23 3.82
C ALA A 142 8.26 -2.79 3.33
N GLY A 143 7.29 -2.68 4.26
CA GLY A 143 5.95 -2.18 3.96
C GLY A 143 5.94 -0.73 3.47
N ASP A 144 6.71 0.13 4.13
CA ASP A 144 6.86 1.56 3.76
C ASP A 144 7.55 1.70 2.41
N SER A 145 8.59 0.89 2.17
CA SER A 145 9.29 0.82 0.88
C SER A 145 8.36 0.38 -0.26
N THR A 146 7.55 -0.66 -0.01
CA THR A 146 6.52 -1.11 -0.96
C THR A 146 5.53 0.00 -1.26
N THR A 147 5.04 0.70 -0.23
CA THR A 147 4.12 1.85 -0.40
C THR A 147 4.76 2.94 -1.25
N ALA A 148 5.98 3.35 -0.91
CA ALA A 148 6.68 4.41 -1.65
C ALA A 148 6.88 4.05 -3.12
N GLY A 149 7.35 2.82 -3.40
CA GLY A 149 7.55 2.33 -4.77
C GLY A 149 6.24 2.26 -5.56
N SER A 150 5.20 1.67 -4.97
CA SER A 150 3.89 1.54 -5.63
C SER A 150 3.26 2.90 -5.94
N VAL A 151 3.28 3.85 -5.00
CA VAL A 151 2.71 5.19 -5.22
C VAL A 151 3.51 5.95 -6.27
N SER A 152 4.85 5.90 -6.23
CA SER A 152 5.70 6.54 -7.25
C SER A 152 5.40 6.02 -8.66
N ALA A 153 5.17 4.71 -8.82
CA ALA A 153 4.79 4.12 -10.09
C ALA A 153 3.38 4.56 -10.53
N LEU A 154 2.39 4.55 -9.62
CA LEU A 154 1.02 4.97 -9.91
C LEU A 154 0.95 6.42 -10.41
N VAL A 155 1.63 7.34 -9.73
CA VAL A 155 1.63 8.77 -10.15
C VAL A 155 2.43 8.99 -11.43
N SER A 156 3.27 8.04 -11.81
CA SER A 156 3.99 8.02 -13.09
C SER A 156 3.18 7.36 -14.22
N GLY A 157 1.95 6.90 -13.96
CA GLY A 157 1.04 6.34 -14.97
C GLY A 157 1.12 4.82 -15.13
N ALA A 158 1.80 4.10 -14.23
CA ALA A 158 1.83 2.65 -14.23
C ALA A 158 0.44 2.05 -13.95
N SER A 159 0.19 0.86 -14.51
CA SER A 159 -0.96 0.03 -14.14
C SER A 159 -0.85 -0.43 -12.67
N LEU A 160 -1.93 -0.94 -12.10
CA LEU A 160 -1.94 -1.45 -10.73
C LEU A 160 -0.94 -2.61 -10.53
N ALA A 161 -0.80 -3.48 -11.52
CA ALA A 161 0.11 -4.63 -11.46
C ALA A 161 1.57 -4.18 -11.58
N GLU A 162 1.90 -3.28 -12.50
CA GLU A 162 3.23 -2.66 -12.61
C GLU A 162 3.61 -1.90 -11.33
N ALA A 163 2.67 -1.16 -10.74
CA ALA A 163 2.91 -0.46 -9.49
C ALA A 163 3.22 -1.43 -8.33
N ALA A 164 2.55 -2.57 -8.26
CA ALA A 164 2.86 -3.60 -7.29
C ALA A 164 4.23 -4.23 -7.55
N ALA A 165 4.62 -4.46 -8.82
CA ALA A 165 5.95 -4.96 -9.19
C ALA A 165 7.05 -3.98 -8.78
N VAL A 166 6.87 -2.68 -9.02
CA VAL A 166 7.80 -1.64 -8.55
C VAL A 166 7.89 -1.63 -7.03
N GLY A 167 6.77 -1.77 -6.33
CA GLY A 167 6.75 -1.92 -4.86
C GLY A 167 7.57 -3.11 -4.38
N CYS A 168 7.44 -4.28 -5.03
CA CYS A 168 8.24 -5.47 -4.73
C CYS A 168 9.73 -5.25 -5.02
N LEU A 169 10.08 -4.57 -6.11
CA LEU A 169 11.46 -4.21 -6.45
C LEU A 169 12.09 -3.32 -5.39
N VAL A 170 11.42 -2.21 -5.01
CA VAL A 170 11.92 -1.30 -3.96
C VAL A 170 12.15 -2.06 -2.66
N ALA A 171 11.18 -2.87 -2.24
CA ALA A 171 11.32 -3.68 -1.03
C ALA A 171 12.52 -4.64 -1.11
N SER A 172 12.77 -5.27 -2.27
CA SER A 172 13.90 -6.20 -2.46
C SER A 172 15.27 -5.53 -2.33
N VAL A 173 15.37 -4.25 -2.65
CA VAL A 173 16.60 -3.44 -2.47
C VAL A 173 16.76 -3.03 -1.03
N THR A 174 15.69 -2.53 -0.40
CA THR A 174 15.75 -1.94 0.95
C THR A 174 15.98 -3.00 2.04
N ILE A 175 15.37 -4.18 1.94
CA ILE A 175 15.53 -5.24 2.96
C ILE A 175 16.94 -5.83 3.04
N ARG A 176 17.82 -5.56 2.08
CA ARG A 176 19.25 -5.93 2.11
C ARG A 176 20.09 -5.02 3.00
N GLN A 177 19.55 -3.87 3.39
CA GLN A 177 20.24 -2.86 4.20
C GLN A 177 19.96 -3.10 5.68
N LEU A 178 20.81 -3.91 6.31
CA LEU A 178 20.61 -4.38 7.68
C LEU A 178 20.72 -3.25 8.71
N GLY A 179 19.84 -3.27 9.71
CA GLY A 179 19.88 -2.36 10.86
C GLY A 179 19.47 -0.92 10.55
N THR A 180 18.81 -0.69 9.43
CA THR A 180 18.28 0.63 9.04
C THR A 180 17.03 0.47 8.20
N THR A 181 16.17 1.48 8.18
CA THR A 181 15.14 1.60 7.15
C THR A 181 15.83 1.95 5.84
N GLY A 182 15.88 0.99 4.92
CA GLY A 182 16.64 1.12 3.69
C GLY A 182 16.03 2.13 2.71
N THR A 183 16.85 2.57 1.76
CA THR A 183 16.44 3.41 0.62
C THR A 183 16.85 2.76 -0.69
N ALA A 184 16.15 3.08 -1.78
CA ALA A 184 16.46 2.60 -3.12
C ALA A 184 16.65 3.78 -4.07
N SER A 185 17.81 3.86 -4.71
CA SER A 185 18.06 4.83 -5.78
C SER A 185 17.48 4.36 -7.11
N PRO A 186 17.23 5.25 -8.09
CA PRO A 186 16.79 4.85 -9.42
C PRO A 186 17.72 3.84 -10.09
N GLN A 187 19.04 3.99 -9.93
CA GLN A 187 20.02 3.07 -10.49
C GLN A 187 19.88 1.67 -9.86
N GLN A 188 19.78 1.57 -8.54
CA GLN A 188 19.55 0.29 -7.84
C GLN A 188 18.25 -0.39 -8.30
N MET A 189 17.22 0.40 -8.63
CA MET A 189 15.96 -0.12 -9.14
C MET A 189 16.12 -0.73 -10.54
N VAL A 190 16.88 -0.07 -11.43
CA VAL A 190 17.19 -0.60 -12.78
C VAL A 190 17.99 -1.91 -12.65
N GLU A 191 19.06 -1.92 -11.85
CA GLU A 191 19.88 -3.10 -11.60
C GLU A 191 19.05 -4.26 -11.00
N ALA A 192 18.16 -3.96 -10.04
CA ALA A 192 17.26 -4.94 -9.46
C ALA A 192 16.30 -5.51 -10.50
N PHE A 193 15.73 -4.67 -11.36
CA PHE A 193 14.82 -5.09 -12.43
C PHE A 193 15.52 -5.97 -13.47
N GLU A 194 16.70 -5.59 -13.94
CA GLU A 194 17.52 -6.39 -14.86
C GLU A 194 17.85 -7.78 -14.27
N GLY A 195 18.04 -7.85 -12.94
CA GLY A 195 18.29 -9.09 -12.22
C GLY A 195 17.06 -10.00 -12.08
N THR A 196 15.85 -9.54 -12.39
CA THR A 196 14.62 -10.36 -12.28
C THR A 196 14.40 -11.31 -13.46
N GLY A 197 15.10 -11.12 -14.61
CA GLY A 197 14.83 -11.86 -15.83
C GLY A 197 13.36 -11.71 -16.26
N ASP A 198 12.68 -12.83 -16.51
CA ASP A 198 11.28 -12.85 -16.99
C ASP A 198 10.23 -12.77 -15.85
N LEU A 199 10.64 -12.50 -14.60
CA LEU A 199 9.74 -12.53 -13.44
C LEU A 199 8.50 -11.65 -13.63
N TYR A 200 8.63 -10.51 -14.31
CA TYR A 200 7.57 -9.54 -14.55
C TYR A 200 7.17 -9.40 -16.03
N ALA A 201 7.50 -10.38 -16.87
CA ALA A 201 7.21 -10.33 -18.30
C ALA A 201 5.70 -10.32 -18.63
N GLU A 202 4.86 -10.80 -17.72
CA GLU A 202 3.39 -10.86 -17.86
C GLU A 202 2.66 -9.87 -16.93
N VAL A 203 3.36 -8.97 -16.26
CA VAL A 203 2.81 -7.92 -15.39
C VAL A 203 2.54 -6.59 -16.18
#